data_3e070d06b87db30e4da1474017c31810
#
_entry.id   3e070d06b87db30e4da1474017c31810
#
_cell.length_a   1.000
_cell.length_b   1.000
_cell.length_c   1.000
_cell.angle_alpha   90.00
_cell.angle_beta   90.00
_cell.angle_gamma   90.00
#
_symmetry.space_group_name_H-M   'P 1'
#
loop_
_entity.id
_entity.type
_entity.pdbx_description
1 polymer ?
#
loop_
_entity_poly.entity_id
_entity_poly.type
_entity_poly.pdbx_seq_one_letter_code
_entity_poly.pdbx_strand_id
1 'polypeptide(L)'
;MLEIKNLSVSYGAIEAVKDISLTVNDGEIVSLIGANGAGKTTTLHTITGLTPAQSGSVMFNGVDLLKTHSNKIVTLGMAHIPEGRHVFTRMSVQENLEMGAFSLKDRSHMAADLNMVFDYFPRLKERRNQLAGTLSGGEQQMLAMGRALMSHPNTILMDEPSMGLSPKLVKEIFAIIRKLHDEGITVLLVEQNAKMALSIADRAYVLETGRITMEGDAHDLLHDEQVRKAYLGA
;
A
#
# COMPACT_ATOMS: atom_id res chain seq x y z
N MET A 1 -6.40 5.56 -12.59
CA MET A 1 -5.31 6.55 -12.42
C MET A 1 -5.51 7.36 -11.14
N LEU A 2 -4.48 7.48 -10.30
CA LEU A 2 -4.44 8.35 -9.12
C LEU A 2 -3.55 9.56 -9.41
N GLU A 3 -4.06 10.77 -9.15
CA GLU A 3 -3.33 12.02 -9.37
C GLU A 3 -3.37 12.88 -8.10
N ILE A 4 -2.22 13.30 -7.62
CA ILE A 4 -2.04 14.22 -6.49
C ILE A 4 -1.39 15.49 -7.03
N LYS A 5 -1.97 16.65 -6.70
CA LYS A 5 -1.44 17.98 -7.12
C LYS A 5 -1.35 18.91 -5.93
N ASN A 6 -0.15 19.46 -5.74
CA ASN A 6 0.16 20.51 -4.77
C ASN A 6 -0.36 20.18 -3.35
N LEU A 7 -0.26 18.92 -2.95
CA LEU A 7 -0.78 18.44 -1.68
C LEU A 7 0.09 18.94 -0.52
N SER A 8 -0.53 19.61 0.44
CA SER A 8 0.08 19.96 1.73
C SER A 8 -0.78 19.41 2.88
N VAL A 9 -0.09 18.88 3.90
CA VAL A 9 -0.73 18.29 5.08
C VAL A 9 0.02 18.69 6.32
N SER A 10 -0.71 19.16 7.34
CA SER A 10 -0.13 19.61 8.62
C SER A 10 -0.80 18.96 9.82
N TYR A 11 -0.02 18.67 10.86
CA TYR A 11 -0.46 18.29 12.19
C TYR A 11 -0.16 19.44 13.15
N GLY A 12 -1.13 20.31 13.38
CA GLY A 12 -0.92 21.56 14.11
C GLY A 12 0.11 22.45 13.43
N ALA A 13 1.22 22.75 14.09
CA ALA A 13 2.30 23.58 13.55
C ALA A 13 3.30 22.80 12.67
N ILE A 14 3.20 21.47 12.62
CA ILE A 14 4.15 20.63 11.87
C ILE A 14 3.58 20.34 10.48
N GLU A 15 4.22 20.88 9.45
CA GLU A 15 3.91 20.58 8.06
C GLU A 15 4.61 19.27 7.65
N ALA A 16 3.84 18.18 7.60
CA ALA A 16 4.33 16.84 7.33
C ALA A 16 4.48 16.56 5.82
N VAL A 17 3.63 17.16 4.99
CA VAL A 17 3.69 17.09 3.52
C VAL A 17 3.60 18.51 2.98
N LYS A 18 4.50 18.86 2.05
CA LYS A 18 4.77 20.23 1.62
C LYS A 18 4.73 20.33 0.11
N ASP A 19 3.55 20.63 -0.43
CA ASP A 19 3.36 20.93 -1.86
C ASP A 19 3.87 19.80 -2.78
N ILE A 20 3.45 18.55 -2.50
CA ILE A 20 3.85 17.41 -3.33
C ILE A 20 2.85 17.16 -4.46
N SER A 21 3.39 16.73 -5.60
CA SER A 21 2.60 16.25 -6.74
C SER A 21 3.15 14.92 -7.20
N LEU A 22 2.28 13.93 -7.42
CA LEU A 22 2.65 12.63 -7.96
C LEU A 22 1.48 11.99 -8.72
N THR A 23 1.80 11.07 -9.60
CA THR A 23 0.81 10.31 -10.37
C THR A 23 1.11 8.82 -10.31
N VAL A 24 0.02 8.02 -10.29
CA VAL A 24 0.08 6.57 -10.44
C VAL A 24 -0.87 6.20 -11.58
N ASN A 25 -0.32 5.75 -12.71
CA ASN A 25 -1.14 5.31 -13.84
C ASN A 25 -1.70 3.92 -13.59
N ASP A 26 -2.76 3.57 -14.31
CA ASP A 26 -3.34 2.24 -14.19
C ASP A 26 -2.33 1.19 -14.68
N GLY A 27 -2.20 0.10 -13.92
CA GLY A 27 -1.27 -0.98 -14.22
C GLY A 27 0.21 -0.66 -13.93
N GLU A 28 0.53 0.38 -13.13
CA GLU A 28 1.90 0.66 -12.67
C GLU A 28 2.12 0.20 -11.22
N ILE A 29 3.36 -0.17 -10.90
CA ILE A 29 3.91 -0.10 -9.54
C ILE A 29 4.67 1.22 -9.40
N VAL A 30 4.13 2.14 -8.62
CA VAL A 30 4.83 3.37 -8.26
C VAL A 30 5.31 3.27 -6.82
N SER A 31 6.58 3.55 -6.57
CA SER A 31 7.13 3.53 -5.22
C SER A 31 7.35 4.95 -4.68
N LEU A 32 6.91 5.19 -3.44
CA LEU A 32 7.23 6.40 -2.68
C LEU A 32 8.22 6.03 -1.59
N ILE A 33 9.50 6.32 -1.82
CA ILE A 33 10.59 5.99 -0.90
C ILE A 33 11.02 7.21 -0.09
N GLY A 34 11.57 6.98 1.09
CA GLY A 34 12.07 8.04 1.97
C GLY A 34 12.30 7.54 3.39
N ALA A 35 13.03 8.31 4.17
CA ALA A 35 13.30 8.01 5.57
C ALA A 35 12.02 8.05 6.44
N ASN A 36 12.11 7.53 7.68
CA ASN A 36 11.03 7.66 8.65
C ASN A 36 10.76 9.13 8.95
N GLY A 37 9.47 9.50 9.00
CA GLY A 37 9.05 10.90 9.18
C GLY A 37 9.10 11.75 7.91
N ALA A 38 9.44 11.20 6.74
CA ALA A 38 9.46 11.96 5.49
C ALA A 38 8.08 12.42 5.00
N GLY A 39 6.97 11.83 5.52
CA GLY A 39 5.60 12.16 5.12
C GLY A 39 4.89 11.06 4.31
N LYS A 40 5.52 9.89 4.12
CA LYS A 40 5.00 8.77 3.30
C LYS A 40 3.61 8.28 3.78
N THR A 41 3.51 7.83 5.02
CA THR A 41 2.25 7.37 5.65
C THR A 41 1.21 8.49 5.68
N THR A 42 1.63 9.75 5.95
CA THR A 42 0.73 10.91 5.91
C THR A 42 0.10 11.09 4.54
N THR A 43 0.89 10.90 3.47
CA THR A 43 0.38 10.95 2.09
C THR A 43 -0.67 9.86 1.85
N LEU A 44 -0.40 8.59 2.24
CA LEU A 44 -1.38 7.51 2.11
C LEU A 44 -2.64 7.75 2.95
N HIS A 45 -2.49 8.24 4.18
CA HIS A 45 -3.64 8.56 5.03
C HIS A 45 -4.50 9.68 4.45
N THR A 46 -3.91 10.64 3.76
CA THR A 46 -4.67 11.70 3.09
C THR A 46 -5.40 11.17 1.86
N ILE A 47 -4.77 10.33 1.05
CA ILE A 47 -5.42 9.65 -0.10
C ILE A 47 -6.65 8.85 0.39
N THR A 48 -6.53 8.17 1.52
CA THR A 48 -7.58 7.31 2.07
C THR A 48 -8.61 8.04 2.95
N GLY A 49 -8.49 9.37 3.07
CA GLY A 49 -9.43 10.19 3.83
C GLY A 49 -9.33 10.02 5.36
N LEU A 50 -8.21 9.48 5.86
CA LEU A 50 -7.92 9.34 7.29
C LEU A 50 -7.30 10.61 7.88
N THR A 51 -6.62 11.41 7.05
CA THR A 51 -6.01 12.68 7.44
C THR A 51 -6.47 13.77 6.48
N PRO A 52 -6.98 14.92 6.97
CA PRO A 52 -7.40 16.00 6.10
C PRO A 52 -6.19 16.68 5.44
N ALA A 53 -6.35 17.10 4.18
CA ALA A 53 -5.40 17.96 3.50
C ALA A 53 -5.57 19.42 3.95
N GLN A 54 -4.48 20.19 3.98
CA GLN A 54 -4.50 21.63 4.15
C GLN A 54 -4.75 22.33 2.81
N SER A 55 -4.15 21.83 1.74
CA SER A 55 -4.32 22.32 0.37
C SER A 55 -4.01 21.24 -0.65
N GLY A 56 -4.30 21.53 -1.91
CA GLY A 56 -4.07 20.64 -3.05
C GLY A 56 -5.29 19.82 -3.44
N SER A 57 -5.07 18.82 -4.27
CA SER A 57 -6.12 17.90 -4.74
C SER A 57 -5.63 16.47 -4.82
N VAL A 58 -6.54 15.51 -4.60
CA VAL A 58 -6.29 14.08 -4.77
C VAL A 58 -7.45 13.53 -5.60
N MET A 59 -7.15 13.15 -6.84
CA MET A 59 -8.13 12.64 -7.80
C MET A 59 -7.89 11.16 -8.06
N PHE A 60 -8.92 10.34 -7.97
CA PHE A 60 -8.87 8.92 -8.33
C PHE A 60 -9.98 8.60 -9.31
N ASN A 61 -9.62 8.23 -10.54
CA ASN A 61 -10.56 7.92 -11.64
C ASN A 61 -11.62 9.02 -11.82
N GLY A 62 -11.22 10.29 -11.72
CA GLY A 62 -12.10 11.45 -11.85
C GLY A 62 -12.91 11.81 -10.58
N VAL A 63 -12.74 11.07 -9.49
CA VAL A 63 -13.39 11.34 -8.19
C VAL A 63 -12.43 12.08 -7.25
N ASP A 64 -12.89 13.19 -6.66
CA ASP A 64 -12.14 13.95 -5.66
C ASP A 64 -12.18 13.22 -4.31
N LEU A 65 -11.05 12.61 -3.92
CA LEU A 65 -10.95 11.84 -2.69
C LEU A 65 -10.97 12.71 -1.44
N LEU A 66 -10.54 13.99 -1.52
CA LEU A 66 -10.58 14.91 -0.38
C LEU A 66 -12.01 15.28 0.03
N LYS A 67 -12.97 15.11 -0.89
CA LYS A 67 -14.42 15.30 -0.65
C LYS A 67 -15.18 13.99 -0.44
N THR A 68 -14.48 12.86 -0.49
CA THR A 68 -15.09 11.52 -0.38
C THR A 68 -14.85 10.96 1.02
N HIS A 69 -15.90 10.48 1.68
CA HIS A 69 -15.75 9.80 2.96
C HIS A 69 -14.89 8.54 2.82
N SER A 70 -14.00 8.28 3.79
CA SER A 70 -13.04 7.17 3.77
C SER A 70 -13.68 5.80 3.53
N ASN A 71 -14.85 5.55 4.12
CA ASN A 71 -15.59 4.29 3.92
C ASN A 71 -16.13 4.08 2.50
N LYS A 72 -16.20 5.14 1.69
CA LYS A 72 -16.60 5.05 0.27
C LYS A 72 -15.42 4.83 -0.67
N ILE A 73 -14.20 5.17 -0.25
CA ILE A 73 -13.01 5.06 -1.10
C ILE A 73 -12.77 3.59 -1.52
N VAL A 74 -12.98 2.64 -0.60
CA VAL A 74 -12.86 1.21 -0.93
C VAL A 74 -13.84 0.77 -2.02
N THR A 75 -15.03 1.38 -2.08
CA THR A 75 -16.05 1.06 -3.11
C THR A 75 -15.70 1.61 -4.50
N LEU A 76 -14.69 2.48 -4.59
CA LEU A 76 -14.13 2.97 -5.86
C LEU A 76 -13.07 2.00 -6.44
N GLY A 77 -12.80 0.89 -5.76
CA GLY A 77 -11.80 -0.10 -6.17
C GLY A 77 -10.39 0.17 -5.62
N MET A 78 -10.25 1.00 -4.59
CA MET A 78 -8.97 1.27 -3.92
C MET A 78 -8.93 0.57 -2.56
N ALA A 79 -7.94 -0.32 -2.35
CA ALA A 79 -7.69 -0.92 -1.05
C ALA A 79 -6.43 -0.32 -0.41
N HIS A 80 -6.40 -0.28 0.93
CA HIS A 80 -5.26 0.20 1.70
C HIS A 80 -4.78 -0.89 2.67
N ILE A 81 -3.49 -1.19 2.63
CA ILE A 81 -2.79 -2.06 3.56
C ILE A 81 -1.91 -1.16 4.41
N PRO A 82 -2.36 -0.80 5.62
CA PRO A 82 -1.63 0.13 6.48
C PRO A 82 -0.42 -0.54 7.14
N GLU A 83 0.53 0.28 7.59
CA GLU A 83 1.60 -0.14 8.49
C GLU A 83 1.03 -0.83 9.73
N GLY A 84 1.74 -1.81 10.29
CA GLY A 84 1.32 -2.49 11.52
C GLY A 84 0.28 -3.59 11.33
N ARG A 85 -0.03 -4.00 10.08
CA ARG A 85 -0.84 -5.18 9.70
C ARG A 85 -2.34 -5.07 10.03
N HIS A 86 -2.71 -4.51 11.17
CA HIS A 86 -4.09 -4.23 11.64
C HIS A 86 -5.09 -5.39 11.39
N VAL A 87 -4.69 -6.63 11.79
CA VAL A 87 -5.59 -7.78 11.74
C VAL A 87 -6.56 -7.79 12.94
N PHE A 88 -7.75 -8.35 12.76
CA PHE A 88 -8.70 -8.59 13.84
C PHE A 88 -8.24 -9.80 14.66
N THR A 89 -7.50 -9.56 15.74
CA THR A 89 -6.76 -10.58 16.50
C THR A 89 -7.62 -11.67 17.14
N ARG A 90 -8.90 -11.36 17.44
CA ARG A 90 -9.87 -12.27 18.05
C ARG A 90 -10.73 -13.03 17.03
N MET A 91 -10.54 -12.76 15.75
CA MET A 91 -11.19 -13.45 14.64
C MET A 91 -10.22 -14.48 14.05
N SER A 92 -10.77 -15.53 13.45
CA SER A 92 -9.98 -16.48 12.67
C SER A 92 -9.40 -15.85 11.41
N VAL A 93 -8.47 -16.53 10.77
CA VAL A 93 -7.92 -16.14 9.46
C VAL A 93 -9.05 -15.96 8.44
N GLN A 94 -9.94 -16.97 8.35
CA GLN A 94 -11.04 -16.92 7.39
C GLN A 94 -11.99 -15.74 7.66
N GLU A 95 -12.42 -15.53 8.90
CA GLU A 95 -13.27 -14.41 9.28
C GLU A 95 -12.61 -13.05 8.96
N ASN A 96 -11.29 -12.92 9.19
CA ASN A 96 -10.55 -11.72 8.78
C ASN A 96 -10.62 -11.48 7.26
N LEU A 97 -10.46 -12.54 6.46
CA LEU A 97 -10.58 -12.44 5.00
C LEU A 97 -12.01 -12.04 4.58
N GLU A 98 -13.03 -12.70 5.12
CA GLU A 98 -14.43 -12.40 4.85
C GLU A 98 -14.80 -10.94 5.18
N MET A 99 -14.19 -10.36 6.23
CA MET A 99 -14.33 -8.93 6.53
C MET A 99 -13.81 -8.02 5.42
N GLY A 100 -12.83 -8.46 4.62
CA GLY A 100 -12.34 -7.72 3.46
C GLY A 100 -13.40 -7.50 2.38
N ALA A 101 -14.34 -8.44 2.25
CA ALA A 101 -15.46 -8.33 1.31
C ALA A 101 -16.66 -7.52 1.86
N PHE A 102 -16.52 -6.85 3.02
CA PHE A 102 -17.63 -6.14 3.67
C PHE A 102 -18.24 -5.05 2.78
N SER A 103 -17.42 -4.39 1.96
CA SER A 103 -17.86 -3.33 1.04
C SER A 103 -18.58 -3.84 -0.22
N LEU A 104 -18.47 -5.13 -0.54
CA LEU A 104 -19.09 -5.72 -1.73
C LEU A 104 -20.60 -5.88 -1.54
N LYS A 105 -21.38 -5.45 -2.55
CA LYS A 105 -22.83 -5.61 -2.59
C LYS A 105 -23.22 -7.07 -2.87
N ASP A 106 -22.50 -7.71 -3.78
CA ASP A 106 -22.66 -9.12 -4.11
C ASP A 106 -21.53 -9.95 -3.48
N ARG A 107 -21.88 -10.95 -2.69
CA ARG A 107 -20.96 -11.87 -2.02
C ARG A 107 -21.17 -13.31 -2.47
N SER A 108 -21.85 -13.54 -3.58
CA SER A 108 -22.11 -14.88 -4.12
C SER A 108 -20.81 -15.63 -4.46
N HIS A 109 -19.74 -14.90 -4.76
CA HIS A 109 -18.41 -15.43 -5.11
C HIS A 109 -17.46 -15.61 -3.92
N MET A 110 -17.91 -15.39 -2.67
CA MET A 110 -17.07 -15.43 -1.47
C MET A 110 -16.16 -16.68 -1.39
N ALA A 111 -16.68 -17.85 -1.74
CA ALA A 111 -15.89 -19.09 -1.69
C ALA A 111 -14.79 -19.11 -2.76
N ALA A 112 -15.05 -18.56 -3.95
CA ALA A 112 -14.05 -18.43 -5.01
C ALA A 112 -12.98 -17.40 -4.62
N ASP A 113 -13.39 -16.27 -4.03
CA ASP A 113 -12.50 -15.21 -3.57
C ASP A 113 -11.56 -15.71 -2.47
N LEU A 114 -12.09 -16.46 -1.51
CA LEU A 114 -11.28 -17.11 -0.47
C LEU A 114 -10.26 -18.08 -1.08
N ASN A 115 -10.67 -18.89 -2.06
CA ASN A 115 -9.75 -19.81 -2.73
C ASN A 115 -8.66 -19.04 -3.48
N MET A 116 -8.99 -17.98 -4.21
CA MET A 116 -8.02 -17.11 -4.86
C MET A 116 -6.98 -16.57 -3.85
N VAL A 117 -7.44 -16.04 -2.72
CA VAL A 117 -6.52 -15.55 -1.66
C VAL A 117 -5.65 -16.68 -1.10
N PHE A 118 -6.20 -17.88 -0.91
CA PHE A 118 -5.44 -19.02 -0.43
C PHE A 118 -4.42 -19.55 -1.45
N ASP A 119 -4.63 -19.30 -2.75
CA ASP A 119 -3.64 -19.62 -3.78
C ASP A 119 -2.46 -18.64 -3.77
N TYR A 120 -2.69 -17.36 -3.39
CA TYR A 120 -1.61 -16.42 -3.10
C TYR A 120 -0.88 -16.73 -1.80
N PHE A 121 -1.62 -17.17 -0.78
CA PHE A 121 -1.13 -17.36 0.59
C PHE A 121 -1.47 -18.76 1.12
N PRO A 122 -0.81 -19.85 0.64
CA PRO A 122 -1.14 -21.22 1.05
C PRO A 122 -1.07 -21.45 2.55
N ARG A 123 -0.18 -20.75 3.26
CA ARG A 123 -0.08 -20.83 4.73
C ARG A 123 -1.34 -20.32 5.44
N LEU A 124 -2.05 -19.36 4.88
CA LEU A 124 -3.33 -18.92 5.44
C LEU A 124 -4.41 -19.99 5.29
N LYS A 125 -4.40 -20.76 4.19
CA LYS A 125 -5.31 -21.88 3.98
C LYS A 125 -5.13 -22.96 5.06
N GLU A 126 -3.88 -23.32 5.35
CA GLU A 126 -3.53 -24.29 6.40
C GLU A 126 -4.03 -23.86 7.79
N ARG A 127 -4.09 -22.55 8.01
CA ARG A 127 -4.43 -21.92 9.31
C ARG A 127 -5.78 -21.22 9.31
N ARG A 128 -6.66 -21.51 8.35
CA ARG A 128 -7.91 -20.77 8.14
C ARG A 128 -8.79 -20.61 9.38
N ASN A 129 -8.78 -21.59 10.27
CA ASN A 129 -9.56 -21.60 11.51
C ASN A 129 -8.75 -21.09 12.73
N GLN A 130 -7.47 -20.72 12.56
CA GLN A 130 -6.62 -20.23 13.64
C GLN A 130 -6.94 -18.76 13.93
N LEU A 131 -6.88 -18.35 15.19
CA LEU A 131 -7.04 -16.95 15.58
C LEU A 131 -5.89 -16.10 15.02
N ALA A 132 -6.22 -15.01 14.35
CA ALA A 132 -5.24 -14.14 13.69
C ALA A 132 -4.20 -13.55 14.66
N GLY A 133 -4.57 -13.32 15.91
CA GLY A 133 -3.64 -12.84 16.95
C GLY A 133 -2.53 -13.81 17.30
N THR A 134 -2.65 -15.10 16.94
CA THR A 134 -1.65 -16.15 17.22
C THR A 134 -0.72 -16.44 16.03
N LEU A 135 -0.94 -15.77 14.91
CA LEU A 135 -0.09 -15.86 13.73
C LEU A 135 1.25 -15.13 13.94
N SER A 136 2.29 -15.61 13.26
CA SER A 136 3.54 -14.86 13.15
C SER A 136 3.34 -13.51 12.44
N GLY A 137 4.27 -12.57 12.64
CA GLY A 137 4.18 -11.27 12.01
C GLY A 137 4.08 -11.31 10.49
N GLY A 138 4.77 -12.24 9.83
CA GLY A 138 4.68 -12.42 8.39
C GLY A 138 3.35 -13.00 7.93
N GLU A 139 2.78 -13.95 8.67
CA GLU A 139 1.46 -14.48 8.38
C GLU A 139 0.36 -13.44 8.60
N GLN A 140 0.50 -12.56 9.61
CA GLN A 140 -0.40 -11.42 9.79
C GLN A 140 -0.31 -10.42 8.63
N GLN A 141 0.90 -10.19 8.09
CA GLN A 141 1.07 -9.35 6.90
C GLN A 141 0.40 -9.95 5.67
N MET A 142 0.59 -11.26 5.44
CA MET A 142 -0.11 -11.98 4.38
C MET A 142 -1.64 -11.92 4.57
N LEU A 143 -2.12 -12.01 5.80
CA LEU A 143 -3.54 -11.90 6.11
C LEU A 143 -4.09 -10.48 5.82
N ALA A 144 -3.33 -9.44 6.14
CA ALA A 144 -3.71 -8.06 5.81
C ALA A 144 -3.78 -7.84 4.30
N MET A 145 -2.82 -8.38 3.54
CA MET A 145 -2.83 -8.35 2.07
C MET A 145 -4.01 -9.15 1.50
N GLY A 146 -4.20 -10.39 1.97
CA GLY A 146 -5.32 -11.22 1.54
C GLY A 146 -6.67 -10.58 1.81
N ARG A 147 -6.84 -9.95 2.98
CA ARG A 147 -8.05 -9.19 3.32
C ARG A 147 -8.29 -8.03 2.36
N ALA A 148 -7.25 -7.32 1.94
CA ALA A 148 -7.39 -6.25 0.95
C ALA A 148 -7.85 -6.79 -0.41
N LEU A 149 -7.34 -7.93 -0.86
CA LEU A 149 -7.73 -8.58 -2.12
C LEU A 149 -9.20 -9.00 -2.16
N MET A 150 -9.79 -9.34 -1.01
CA MET A 150 -11.21 -9.72 -0.91
C MET A 150 -12.17 -8.58 -1.31
N SER A 151 -11.72 -7.34 -1.39
CA SER A 151 -12.54 -6.20 -1.90
C SER A 151 -12.50 -6.04 -3.41
N HIS A 152 -11.82 -6.92 -4.15
CA HIS A 152 -11.60 -6.85 -5.60
C HIS A 152 -11.01 -5.49 -6.05
N PRO A 153 -9.89 -5.04 -5.48
CA PRO A 153 -9.33 -3.75 -5.80
C PRO A 153 -8.68 -3.77 -7.19
N ASN A 154 -8.79 -2.65 -7.90
CA ASN A 154 -7.95 -2.39 -9.07
C ASN A 154 -6.69 -1.59 -8.71
N THR A 155 -6.67 -0.99 -7.51
CA THR A 155 -5.55 -0.21 -6.99
C THR A 155 -5.32 -0.54 -5.52
N ILE A 156 -4.07 -0.81 -5.14
CA ILE A 156 -3.70 -1.09 -3.74
C ILE A 156 -2.64 -0.08 -3.29
N LEU A 157 -2.89 0.54 -2.14
CA LEU A 157 -1.94 1.36 -1.42
C LEU A 157 -1.31 0.51 -0.32
N MET A 158 0.02 0.40 -0.28
CA MET A 158 0.74 -0.41 0.71
C MET A 158 1.70 0.46 1.51
N ASP A 159 1.55 0.45 2.83
CA ASP A 159 2.39 1.22 3.75
C ASP A 159 3.37 0.29 4.47
N GLU A 160 4.64 0.35 4.06
CA GLU A 160 5.77 -0.41 4.59
C GLU A 160 5.47 -1.92 4.80
N PRO A 161 4.98 -2.63 3.76
CA PRO A 161 4.55 -4.01 3.90
C PRO A 161 5.67 -4.98 4.31
N SER A 162 6.93 -4.58 4.14
CA SER A 162 8.09 -5.41 4.51
C SER A 162 8.62 -5.18 5.93
N MET A 163 8.10 -4.17 6.65
CA MET A 163 8.66 -3.76 7.93
C MET A 163 8.58 -4.86 9.00
N GLY A 164 9.70 -5.10 9.66
CA GLY A 164 9.81 -6.09 10.76
C GLY A 164 9.68 -7.55 10.32
N LEU A 165 9.83 -7.84 9.02
CA LEU A 165 9.83 -9.19 8.48
C LEU A 165 11.25 -9.74 8.32
N SER A 166 11.37 -11.08 8.35
CA SER A 166 12.62 -11.74 8.01
C SER A 166 12.96 -11.56 6.51
N PRO A 167 14.25 -11.60 6.11
CA PRO A 167 14.65 -11.41 4.72
C PRO A 167 13.96 -12.37 3.73
N LYS A 168 13.64 -13.59 4.17
CA LYS A 168 12.90 -14.56 3.35
C LYS A 168 11.47 -14.10 3.10
N LEU A 169 10.78 -13.62 4.15
CA LEU A 169 9.39 -13.14 4.04
C LEU A 169 9.32 -11.83 3.26
N VAL A 170 10.31 -10.94 3.40
CA VAL A 170 10.41 -9.74 2.55
C VAL A 170 10.38 -10.13 1.08
N LYS A 171 11.26 -11.06 0.65
CA LYS A 171 11.28 -11.52 -0.75
C LYS A 171 9.93 -12.12 -1.21
N GLU A 172 9.28 -12.87 -0.32
CA GLU A 172 7.97 -13.47 -0.60
C GLU A 172 6.89 -12.40 -0.81
N ILE A 173 6.83 -11.40 0.07
CA ILE A 173 5.87 -10.27 -0.05
C ILE A 173 6.11 -9.50 -1.36
N PHE A 174 7.35 -9.17 -1.70
CA PHE A 174 7.66 -8.45 -2.94
C PHE A 174 7.35 -9.28 -4.19
N ALA A 175 7.55 -10.60 -4.15
CA ALA A 175 7.15 -11.50 -5.23
C ALA A 175 5.62 -11.52 -5.42
N ILE A 176 4.86 -11.48 -4.32
CA ILE A 176 3.39 -11.39 -4.36
C ILE A 176 2.95 -10.04 -4.94
N ILE A 177 3.57 -8.91 -4.52
CA ILE A 177 3.26 -7.58 -5.07
C ILE A 177 3.46 -7.59 -6.59
N ARG A 178 4.58 -8.15 -7.07
CA ARG A 178 4.84 -8.25 -8.51
C ARG A 178 3.81 -9.12 -9.22
N LYS A 179 3.43 -10.27 -8.64
CA LYS A 179 2.39 -11.12 -9.20
C LYS A 179 1.04 -10.39 -9.31
N LEU A 180 0.65 -9.61 -8.30
CA LEU A 180 -0.57 -8.80 -8.33
C LEU A 180 -0.53 -7.76 -9.46
N HIS A 181 0.61 -7.12 -9.66
CA HIS A 181 0.82 -6.20 -10.76
C HIS A 181 0.74 -6.89 -12.12
N ASP A 182 1.38 -8.06 -12.29
CA ASP A 182 1.34 -8.86 -13.52
C ASP A 182 -0.12 -9.26 -13.88
N GLU A 183 -1.01 -9.30 -12.91
CA GLU A 183 -2.45 -9.52 -13.07
C GLU A 183 -3.26 -8.22 -13.30
N GLY A 184 -2.58 -7.08 -13.43
CA GLY A 184 -3.17 -5.79 -13.78
C GLY A 184 -3.55 -4.90 -12.60
N ILE A 185 -3.19 -5.25 -11.38
CA ILE A 185 -3.44 -4.41 -10.20
C ILE A 185 -2.41 -3.27 -10.15
N THR A 186 -2.89 -2.05 -10.03
CA THR A 186 -2.08 -0.85 -9.79
C THR A 186 -1.61 -0.82 -8.34
N VAL A 187 -0.34 -0.48 -8.10
CA VAL A 187 0.21 -0.44 -6.75
C VAL A 187 0.91 0.88 -6.47
N LEU A 188 0.52 1.57 -5.38
CA LEU A 188 1.33 2.61 -4.76
C LEU A 188 1.99 2.01 -3.52
N LEU A 189 3.30 1.79 -3.61
CA LEU A 189 4.11 1.15 -2.59
C LEU A 189 4.91 2.20 -1.81
N VAL A 190 4.59 2.38 -0.55
CA VAL A 190 5.41 3.16 0.38
C VAL A 190 6.38 2.24 1.08
N GLU A 191 7.68 2.53 1.02
CA GLU A 191 8.72 1.70 1.62
C GLU A 191 9.91 2.51 2.13
N GLN A 192 10.51 2.03 3.21
CA GLN A 192 11.83 2.47 3.67
C GLN A 192 12.94 1.66 3.00
N ASN A 193 12.68 0.40 2.66
CA ASN A 193 13.62 -0.46 1.95
C ASN A 193 13.67 -0.07 0.46
N ALA A 194 14.32 1.05 0.16
CA ALA A 194 14.38 1.62 -1.18
C ALA A 194 14.91 0.62 -2.22
N LYS A 195 15.92 -0.20 -1.87
CA LYS A 195 16.49 -1.19 -2.79
C LYS A 195 15.44 -2.20 -3.26
N MET A 196 14.66 -2.74 -2.34
CA MET A 196 13.62 -3.71 -2.68
C MET A 196 12.48 -3.04 -3.44
N ALA A 197 12.05 -1.85 -3.00
CA ALA A 197 10.99 -1.10 -3.65
C ALA A 197 11.33 -0.77 -5.10
N LEU A 198 12.51 -0.19 -5.36
CA LEU A 198 12.98 0.16 -6.69
C LEU A 198 13.21 -1.06 -7.60
N SER A 199 13.49 -2.24 -7.01
CA SER A 199 13.72 -3.46 -7.81
C SER A 199 12.45 -4.03 -8.46
N ILE A 200 11.26 -3.60 -8.03
CA ILE A 200 9.97 -4.07 -8.57
C ILE A 200 9.11 -2.94 -9.13
N ALA A 201 9.40 -1.70 -8.81
CA ALA A 201 8.63 -0.56 -9.28
C ALA A 201 8.97 -0.19 -10.74
N ASP A 202 7.99 0.38 -11.45
CA ASP A 202 8.18 0.99 -12.76
C ASP A 202 8.73 2.42 -12.61
N ARG A 203 8.17 3.18 -11.67
CA ARG A 203 8.56 4.55 -11.36
C ARG A 203 8.64 4.75 -9.85
N ALA A 204 9.41 5.76 -9.44
CA ALA A 204 9.46 6.11 -8.03
C ALA A 204 9.57 7.62 -7.80
N TYR A 205 9.17 8.00 -6.61
CA TYR A 205 9.34 9.33 -6.02
C TYR A 205 10.15 9.21 -4.74
N VAL A 206 11.11 10.10 -4.56
CA VAL A 206 11.90 10.21 -3.33
C VAL A 206 11.33 11.34 -2.49
N LEU A 207 10.86 11.01 -1.30
CA LEU A 207 10.26 11.97 -0.37
C LEU A 207 11.23 12.27 0.78
N GLU A 208 11.60 13.53 0.95
CA GLU A 208 12.47 14.00 2.01
C GLU A 208 11.84 15.19 2.73
N THR A 209 11.68 15.09 4.03
CA THR A 209 11.17 16.18 4.88
C THR A 209 9.89 16.82 4.34
N GLY A 210 8.99 15.99 3.81
CA GLY A 210 7.69 16.39 3.28
C GLY A 210 7.69 16.89 1.83
N ARG A 211 8.81 16.82 1.09
CA ARG A 211 8.94 17.25 -0.31
C ARG A 211 9.43 16.12 -1.20
N ILE A 212 8.95 16.06 -2.43
CA ILE A 212 9.52 15.20 -3.47
C ILE A 212 10.81 15.89 -3.94
N THR A 213 11.94 15.21 -3.77
CA THR A 213 13.27 15.68 -4.16
C THR A 213 13.74 15.09 -5.47
N MET A 214 13.29 13.86 -5.80
CA MET A 214 13.60 13.18 -7.05
C MET A 214 12.39 12.36 -7.50
N GLU A 215 12.26 12.21 -8.81
CA GLU A 215 11.27 11.34 -9.45
C GLU A 215 11.82 10.78 -10.75
N GLY A 216 11.36 9.61 -11.16
CA GLY A 216 11.77 9.02 -12.44
C GLY A 216 11.51 7.53 -12.54
N ASP A 217 12.10 6.94 -13.56
CA ASP A 217 12.15 5.49 -13.74
C ASP A 217 12.84 4.83 -12.55
N ALA A 218 12.28 3.74 -12.04
CA ALA A 218 12.79 3.09 -10.82
C ALA A 218 14.17 2.45 -11.04
N HIS A 219 14.44 1.94 -12.25
CA HIS A 219 15.75 1.39 -12.60
C HIS A 219 16.82 2.48 -12.61
N ASP A 220 16.52 3.67 -13.14
CA ASP A 220 17.46 4.80 -13.18
C ASP A 220 17.75 5.30 -11.75
N LEU A 221 16.70 5.45 -10.92
CA LEU A 221 16.86 5.84 -9.51
C LEU A 221 17.63 4.79 -8.69
N LEU A 222 17.52 3.50 -9.01
CA LEU A 222 18.32 2.44 -8.36
C LEU A 222 19.83 2.60 -8.59
N HIS A 223 20.22 3.24 -9.70
CA HIS A 223 21.62 3.46 -10.09
C HIS A 223 22.10 4.89 -9.83
N ASP A 224 21.21 5.79 -9.42
CA ASP A 224 21.56 7.17 -9.08
C ASP A 224 22.46 7.25 -7.83
N GLU A 225 23.53 8.05 -7.92
CA GLU A 225 24.52 8.16 -6.83
C GLU A 225 23.95 8.77 -5.55
N GLN A 226 23.02 9.71 -5.64
CA GLN A 226 22.41 10.36 -4.47
C GLN A 226 21.49 9.39 -3.76
N VAL A 227 20.65 8.68 -4.51
CA VAL A 227 19.77 7.63 -3.98
C VAL A 227 20.58 6.51 -3.34
N ARG A 228 21.66 6.08 -3.98
CA ARG A 228 22.55 5.05 -3.45
C ARG A 228 23.17 5.45 -2.13
N LYS A 229 23.74 6.64 -2.04
CA LYS A 229 24.36 7.16 -0.81
C LYS A 229 23.34 7.35 0.33
N ALA A 230 22.14 7.85 0.02
CA ALA A 230 21.15 8.17 1.02
C ALA A 230 20.35 6.93 1.51
N TYR A 231 20.07 5.97 0.61
CA TYR A 231 19.08 4.92 0.87
C TYR A 231 19.55 3.49 0.62
N LEU A 232 20.65 3.25 -0.12
CA LEU A 232 21.08 1.90 -0.50
C LEU A 232 22.32 1.40 0.25
N GLY A 233 22.93 2.25 1.09
CA GLY A 233 24.07 1.87 1.91
C GLY A 233 25.37 1.64 1.11
N ALA A 234 25.55 2.40 0.05
CA ALA A 234 26.76 2.36 -0.81
C ALA A 234 27.79 3.41 -0.39
#